data_cbfecc09ad6478f820376915a84a2c25
#
_entry.id   cbfecc09ad6478f820376915a84a2c25
#
_cell.length_a   1.000
_cell.length_b   1.000
_cell.length_c   1.000
_cell.angle_alpha   90.00
_cell.angle_beta   90.00
_cell.angle_gamma   90.00
#
_symmetry.space_group_name_H-M   'P 1'
#
loop_
_entity.id
_entity.type
_entity.pdbx_description
1 polymer ?
#
loop_
_entity_poly.entity_id
_entity_poly.type
_entity_poly.pdbx_seq_one_letter_code
_entity_poly.pdbx_strand_id
1 'polypeptide(L)'
;TAVCEYGLQLQKEMEMDAVKEQHGEQAVRILADTYRLFAKEHRQLYWLIMNTAAKDHQVLDDAAILITDPLKKIFQDFHLQSKELVHYRRLFRAIVHGFISQEEEGFFSHYPTPVEESFYFSIQCFIDCLKQGEMRCLHNERKK
;
A
#
# COMPACT_ATOMS: atom_id res chain seq x y z
N THR A 1 -5.21 15.27 -14.81
CA THR A 1 -4.23 15.95 -15.67
C THR A 1 -3.20 14.98 -16.22
N ALA A 2 -2.53 15.35 -17.31
CA ALA A 2 -1.51 14.52 -17.95
C ALA A 2 -0.35 14.19 -17.00
N VAL A 3 0.05 15.13 -16.15
CA VAL A 3 1.12 14.94 -15.17
C VAL A 3 0.70 13.92 -14.10
N CYS A 4 -0.53 13.99 -13.62
CA CYS A 4 -1.06 13.04 -12.64
C CYS A 4 -1.16 11.64 -13.24
N GLU A 5 -1.64 11.52 -14.48
CA GLU A 5 -1.71 10.23 -15.19
C GLU A 5 -0.33 9.62 -15.36
N TYR A 6 0.66 10.43 -15.74
CA TYR A 6 2.04 10.00 -15.85
C TYR A 6 2.56 9.46 -14.50
N GLY A 7 2.35 10.22 -13.44
CA GLY A 7 2.81 9.85 -12.10
C GLY A 7 2.17 8.57 -11.57
N LEU A 8 0.86 8.42 -11.78
CA LEU A 8 0.13 7.21 -11.38
C LEU A 8 0.62 6.00 -12.16
N GLN A 9 0.84 6.15 -13.46
CA GLN A 9 1.36 5.06 -14.29
C GLN A 9 2.78 4.68 -13.87
N LEU A 10 3.62 5.67 -13.58
CA LEU A 10 4.98 5.44 -13.11
C LEU A 10 4.99 4.67 -11.78
N GLN A 11 4.15 5.07 -10.84
CA GLN A 11 4.02 4.38 -9.55
C GLN A 11 3.58 2.94 -9.74
N LYS A 12 2.54 2.72 -10.55
CA LYS A 12 2.04 1.38 -10.85
C LYS A 12 3.11 0.50 -11.46
N GLU A 13 3.85 1.00 -12.45
CA GLU A 13 4.91 0.24 -13.12
C GLU A 13 6.03 -0.13 -12.15
N MET A 14 6.46 0.79 -11.29
CA MET A 14 7.45 0.51 -10.26
C MET A 14 6.99 -0.58 -9.31
N GLU A 15 5.75 -0.47 -8.83
CA GLU A 15 5.19 -1.42 -7.86
C GLU A 15 4.97 -2.81 -8.50
N MET A 16 4.39 -2.87 -9.68
CA MET A 16 4.16 -4.13 -10.37
C MET A 16 5.47 -4.83 -10.73
N ASP A 17 6.47 -4.08 -11.19
CA ASP A 17 7.78 -4.64 -11.50
C ASP A 17 8.46 -5.20 -10.24
N ALA A 18 8.35 -4.49 -9.12
CA ALA A 18 8.96 -4.91 -7.87
C ALA A 18 8.36 -6.21 -7.33
N VAL A 19 7.06 -6.45 -7.53
CA VAL A 19 6.36 -7.62 -6.93
C VAL A 19 6.08 -8.76 -7.90
N LYS A 20 6.38 -8.60 -9.19
CA LYS A 20 5.97 -9.57 -10.22
C LYS A 20 6.45 -11.01 -9.97
N GLU A 21 7.62 -11.18 -9.35
CA GLU A 21 8.19 -12.50 -9.04
C GLU A 21 8.23 -12.77 -7.54
N GLN A 22 7.51 -11.95 -6.75
CA GLN A 22 7.47 -12.07 -5.30
C GLN A 22 6.15 -12.68 -4.85
N HIS A 23 6.19 -13.36 -3.69
CA HIS A 23 5.02 -14.07 -3.15
C HIS A 23 4.92 -13.89 -1.63
N GLY A 24 3.71 -14.08 -1.11
CA GLY A 24 3.44 -14.12 0.31
C GLY A 24 3.85 -12.87 1.06
N GLU A 25 4.39 -13.04 2.25
CA GLU A 25 4.82 -11.94 3.11
C GLU A 25 5.85 -11.04 2.45
N GLN A 26 6.77 -11.63 1.70
CA GLN A 26 7.82 -10.87 1.04
C GLN A 26 7.24 -9.91 0.00
N ALA A 27 6.22 -10.33 -0.74
CA ALA A 27 5.54 -9.46 -1.70
C ALA A 27 4.90 -8.25 -1.00
N VAL A 28 4.28 -8.46 0.16
CA VAL A 28 3.68 -7.37 0.95
C VAL A 28 4.77 -6.37 1.38
N ARG A 29 5.89 -6.86 1.89
CA ARG A 29 7.00 -6.01 2.34
C ARG A 29 7.58 -5.19 1.19
N ILE A 30 7.81 -5.84 0.06
CA ILE A 30 8.38 -5.18 -1.12
C ILE A 30 7.43 -4.11 -1.66
N LEU A 31 6.13 -4.39 -1.70
CA LEU A 31 5.16 -3.39 -2.13
C LEU A 31 5.16 -2.17 -1.20
N ALA A 32 5.17 -2.41 0.12
CA ALA A 32 5.20 -1.32 1.09
C ALA A 32 6.46 -0.45 0.94
N ASP A 33 7.62 -1.09 0.80
CA ASP A 33 8.89 -0.38 0.61
C ASP A 33 8.91 0.40 -0.71
N THR A 34 8.41 -0.20 -1.78
CA THR A 34 8.38 0.44 -3.11
C THR A 34 7.43 1.65 -3.12
N TYR A 35 6.28 1.52 -2.49
CA TYR A 35 5.32 2.62 -2.35
C TYR A 35 5.97 3.81 -1.62
N ARG A 36 6.59 3.53 -0.47
CA ARG A 36 7.27 4.57 0.32
C ARG A 36 8.45 5.18 -0.42
N LEU A 37 9.21 4.36 -1.13
CA LEU A 37 10.33 4.81 -1.94
C LEU A 37 9.88 5.73 -3.08
N PHE A 38 8.80 5.38 -3.79
CA PHE A 38 8.24 6.22 -4.82
C PHE A 38 7.91 7.62 -4.29
N ALA A 39 7.25 7.69 -3.13
CA ALA A 39 6.89 8.96 -2.52
C ALA A 39 8.12 9.79 -2.15
N LYS A 40 9.22 9.16 -1.74
CA LYS A 40 10.47 9.85 -1.41
C LYS A 40 11.22 10.33 -2.66
N GLU A 41 11.36 9.47 -3.66
CA GLU A 41 12.10 9.79 -4.89
C GLU A 41 11.35 10.75 -5.80
N HIS A 42 10.03 10.69 -5.79
CA HIS A 42 9.15 11.51 -6.61
C HIS A 42 8.22 12.35 -5.74
N ARG A 43 8.79 13.02 -4.75
CA ARG A 43 8.07 13.74 -3.71
C ARG A 43 7.06 14.74 -4.27
N GLN A 44 7.48 15.60 -5.18
CA GLN A 44 6.59 16.62 -5.74
C GLN A 44 5.45 16.00 -6.54
N LEU A 45 5.75 14.96 -7.31
CA LEU A 45 4.78 14.23 -8.10
C LEU A 45 3.76 13.52 -7.20
N TYR A 46 4.23 12.87 -6.15
CA TYR A 46 3.36 12.19 -5.18
C TYR A 46 2.35 13.15 -4.56
N TRP A 47 2.83 14.29 -4.06
CA TRP A 47 1.94 15.26 -3.42
C TRP A 47 1.02 15.96 -4.42
N LEU A 48 1.48 16.18 -5.65
CA LEU A 48 0.63 16.71 -6.71
C LEU A 48 -0.54 15.75 -6.98
N ILE A 49 -0.27 14.45 -7.08
CA ILE A 49 -1.30 13.43 -7.27
C ILE A 49 -2.30 13.44 -6.12
N MET A 50 -1.81 13.41 -4.88
CA MET A 50 -2.67 13.40 -3.69
C MET A 50 -3.56 14.65 -3.62
N ASN A 51 -2.98 15.83 -3.84
CA ASN A 51 -3.72 17.08 -3.79
C ASN A 51 -4.73 17.20 -4.94
N THR A 52 -4.38 16.74 -6.13
CA THR A 52 -5.27 16.77 -7.29
C THR A 52 -6.41 15.77 -7.13
N ALA A 53 -6.13 14.56 -6.66
CA ALA A 53 -7.14 13.52 -6.42
C ALA A 53 -8.20 13.98 -5.42
N ALA A 54 -7.83 14.79 -4.44
CA ALA A 54 -8.76 15.34 -3.45
C ALA A 54 -9.78 16.31 -4.06
N LYS A 55 -9.50 16.87 -5.25
CA LYS A 55 -10.32 17.90 -5.89
C LYS A 55 -10.89 17.50 -7.24
N ASP A 56 -10.36 16.47 -7.86
CA ASP A 56 -10.71 16.03 -9.20
C ASP A 56 -11.12 14.57 -9.18
N HIS A 57 -12.41 14.31 -9.42
CA HIS A 57 -12.96 12.96 -9.38
C HIS A 57 -12.34 12.01 -10.42
N GLN A 58 -11.97 12.53 -11.60
CA GLN A 58 -11.35 11.70 -12.63
C GLN A 58 -9.96 11.22 -12.19
N VAL A 59 -9.17 12.10 -11.60
CA VAL A 59 -7.85 11.75 -11.06
C VAL A 59 -8.00 10.74 -9.91
N LEU A 60 -9.00 10.93 -9.07
CA LEU A 60 -9.30 10.00 -7.97
C LEU A 60 -9.67 8.61 -8.50
N ASP A 61 -10.53 8.54 -9.51
CA ASP A 61 -10.94 7.28 -10.13
C ASP A 61 -9.76 6.58 -10.79
N ASP A 62 -8.94 7.31 -11.54
CA ASP A 62 -7.73 6.77 -12.18
C ASP A 62 -6.75 6.24 -11.13
N ALA A 63 -6.56 6.96 -10.03
CA ALA A 63 -5.72 6.54 -8.92
C ALA A 63 -6.25 5.25 -8.30
N ALA A 64 -7.55 5.16 -8.09
CA ALA A 64 -8.17 3.97 -7.50
C ALA A 64 -7.94 2.73 -8.38
N ILE A 65 -8.07 2.87 -9.69
CA ILE A 65 -7.86 1.76 -10.63
C ILE A 65 -6.39 1.33 -10.65
N LEU A 66 -5.46 2.27 -10.78
CA LEU A 66 -4.03 1.97 -10.91
C LEU A 66 -3.42 1.39 -9.63
N ILE A 67 -3.90 1.81 -8.46
CA ILE A 67 -3.43 1.32 -7.17
C ILE A 67 -3.93 -0.10 -6.89
N THR A 68 -5.08 -0.49 -7.47
CA THR A 68 -5.70 -1.78 -7.19
C THR A 68 -4.86 -2.96 -7.68
N ASP A 69 -4.20 -2.86 -8.83
CA ASP A 69 -3.49 -3.99 -9.43
C ASP A 69 -2.35 -4.53 -8.59
N PRO A 70 -1.44 -3.70 -8.03
CA PRO A 70 -0.41 -4.20 -7.12
C PRO A 70 -0.98 -4.88 -5.88
N LEU A 71 -2.06 -4.34 -5.32
CA LEU A 71 -2.72 -4.93 -4.15
C LEU A 71 -3.36 -6.27 -4.48
N LYS A 72 -4.00 -6.40 -5.64
CA LYS A 72 -4.52 -7.69 -6.10
C LYS A 72 -3.40 -8.72 -6.21
N LYS A 73 -2.25 -8.31 -6.74
CA LYS A 73 -1.10 -9.19 -6.90
C LYS A 73 -0.64 -9.75 -5.56
N ILE A 74 -0.45 -8.91 -4.56
CA ILE A 74 0.06 -9.37 -3.26
C ILE A 74 -0.98 -10.14 -2.46
N PHE A 75 -2.27 -9.80 -2.57
CA PHE A 75 -3.32 -10.46 -1.78
C PHE A 75 -3.73 -11.82 -2.34
N GLN A 76 -3.44 -12.12 -3.60
CA GLN A 76 -3.80 -13.40 -4.20
C GLN A 76 -3.10 -14.60 -3.54
N ASP A 77 -1.96 -14.37 -2.88
CA ASP A 77 -1.22 -15.41 -2.19
C ASP A 77 -1.80 -15.73 -0.80
N PHE A 78 -2.75 -14.91 -0.33
CA PHE A 78 -3.43 -15.10 0.94
C PHE A 78 -4.86 -15.55 0.68
N HIS A 79 -5.31 -16.55 1.44
CA HIS A 79 -6.68 -17.06 1.32
C HIS A 79 -7.60 -16.16 2.15
N LEU A 80 -8.13 -15.10 1.52
CA LEU A 80 -8.93 -14.06 2.18
C LEU A 80 -10.38 -14.05 1.69
N GLN A 81 -11.30 -13.65 2.57
CA GLN A 81 -12.69 -13.45 2.19
C GLN A 81 -12.81 -12.22 1.28
N SER A 82 -13.54 -12.39 0.17
CA SER A 82 -13.72 -11.32 -0.83
C SER A 82 -14.29 -10.05 -0.22
N LYS A 83 -15.23 -10.18 0.71
CA LYS A 83 -15.85 -9.03 1.39
C LYS A 83 -14.90 -8.25 2.29
N GLU A 84 -13.78 -8.86 2.72
CA GLU A 84 -12.80 -8.21 3.57
C GLU A 84 -11.68 -7.53 2.80
N LEU A 85 -11.52 -7.82 1.50
CA LEU A 85 -10.43 -7.29 0.70
C LEU A 85 -10.38 -5.75 0.67
N VAL A 86 -11.53 -5.10 0.68
CA VAL A 86 -11.58 -3.63 0.72
C VAL A 86 -10.98 -3.09 2.03
N HIS A 87 -11.20 -3.81 3.14
CA HIS A 87 -10.65 -3.40 4.44
C HIS A 87 -9.12 -3.52 4.46
N TYR A 88 -8.58 -4.60 3.92
CA TYR A 88 -7.13 -4.80 3.84
C TYR A 88 -6.47 -3.78 2.92
N ARG A 89 -7.10 -3.45 1.79
CA ARG A 89 -6.59 -2.40 0.88
C ARG A 89 -6.53 -1.04 1.57
N ARG A 90 -7.60 -0.68 2.26
CA ARG A 90 -7.67 0.59 3.00
C ARG A 90 -6.64 0.64 4.12
N LEU A 91 -6.51 -0.44 4.87
CA LEU A 91 -5.55 -0.54 5.97
C LEU A 91 -4.12 -0.40 5.45
N PHE A 92 -3.77 -1.13 4.41
CA PHE A 92 -2.42 -1.05 3.81
C PHE A 92 -2.09 0.39 3.40
N ARG A 93 -2.98 1.01 2.64
CA ARG A 93 -2.77 2.39 2.17
C ARG A 93 -2.70 3.39 3.32
N ALA A 94 -3.54 3.23 4.32
CA ALA A 94 -3.54 4.11 5.49
C ALA A 94 -2.20 4.04 6.25
N ILE A 95 -1.66 2.84 6.42
CA ILE A 95 -0.36 2.65 7.08
C ILE A 95 0.75 3.33 6.26
N VAL A 96 0.88 2.99 4.99
CA VAL A 96 1.99 3.49 4.17
C VAL A 96 1.90 5.00 3.97
N HIS A 97 0.72 5.49 3.58
CA HIS A 97 0.52 6.94 3.40
C HIS A 97 0.70 7.71 4.71
N GLY A 98 0.22 7.14 5.83
CA GLY A 98 0.41 7.74 7.14
C GLY A 98 1.88 7.92 7.48
N PHE A 99 2.72 6.93 7.23
CA PHE A 99 4.17 7.05 7.43
C PHE A 99 4.78 8.11 6.51
N ILE A 100 4.41 8.12 5.23
CA ILE A 100 4.89 9.12 4.28
C ILE A 100 4.54 10.54 4.77
N SER A 101 3.28 10.76 5.12
CA SER A 101 2.77 12.06 5.55
C SER A 101 3.41 12.54 6.86
N GLN A 102 3.45 11.68 7.86
CA GLN A 102 3.96 12.06 9.18
C GLN A 102 5.48 12.25 9.17
N GLU A 103 6.21 11.44 8.43
CA GLU A 103 7.66 11.62 8.26
C GLU A 103 7.95 12.96 7.57
N GLU A 104 7.21 13.30 6.53
CA GLU A 104 7.34 14.56 5.81
C GLU A 104 7.07 15.76 6.72
N GLU A 105 6.09 15.66 7.61
CA GLU A 105 5.73 16.71 8.56
C GLU A 105 6.64 16.78 9.78
N GLY A 106 7.59 15.85 9.93
CA GLY A 106 8.55 15.83 11.03
C GLY A 106 8.04 15.21 12.32
N PHE A 107 6.87 14.57 12.32
CA PHE A 107 6.30 14.01 13.55
C PHE A 107 7.14 12.87 14.15
N PHE A 108 7.97 12.22 13.34
CA PHE A 108 8.81 11.12 13.82
C PHE A 108 10.18 11.55 14.32
N SER A 109 10.54 12.83 14.21
CA SER A 109 11.86 13.32 14.56
C SER A 109 12.14 13.39 16.07
N HIS A 110 11.10 13.25 16.90
CA HIS A 110 11.21 13.35 18.37
C HIS A 110 11.73 12.09 19.04
N TYR A 111 11.76 10.97 18.33
CA TYR A 111 12.17 9.68 18.90
C TYR A 111 13.53 9.27 18.35
N PRO A 112 14.41 8.69 19.20
CA PRO A 112 15.71 8.20 18.72
C PRO A 112 15.58 6.95 17.85
N THR A 113 14.45 6.23 17.92
CA THR A 113 14.21 5.03 17.11
C THR A 113 14.11 5.39 15.62
N PRO A 114 14.88 4.73 14.74
CA PRO A 114 14.78 4.98 13.30
C PRO A 114 13.37 4.73 12.77
N VAL A 115 12.92 5.58 11.86
CA VAL A 115 11.59 5.46 11.24
C VAL A 115 11.45 4.14 10.50
N GLU A 116 12.52 3.64 9.89
CA GLU A 116 12.54 2.36 9.17
C GLU A 116 12.15 1.20 10.06
N GLU A 117 12.59 1.20 11.31
CA GLU A 117 12.21 0.15 12.29
C GLU A 117 10.71 0.19 12.59
N SER A 118 10.15 1.39 12.78
CA SER A 118 8.71 1.56 13.02
C SER A 118 7.89 1.19 11.80
N PHE A 119 8.37 1.53 10.61
CA PHE A 119 7.71 1.15 9.36
C PHE A 119 7.69 -0.37 9.20
N TYR A 120 8.82 -1.02 9.38
CA TYR A 120 8.93 -2.48 9.33
C TYR A 120 7.99 -3.14 10.35
N PHE A 121 7.99 -2.63 11.58
CA PHE A 121 7.09 -3.11 12.64
C PHE A 121 5.62 -3.01 12.20
N SER A 122 5.22 -1.88 11.63
CA SER A 122 3.84 -1.65 11.22
C SER A 122 3.42 -2.57 10.07
N ILE A 123 4.30 -2.81 9.12
CA ILE A 123 4.03 -3.74 8.03
C ILE A 123 3.95 -5.18 8.56
N GLN A 124 4.77 -5.54 9.55
CA GLN A 124 4.66 -6.84 10.20
C GLN A 124 3.29 -7.01 10.88
N CYS A 125 2.81 -5.98 11.57
CA CYS A 125 1.46 -5.99 12.15
C CYS A 125 0.39 -6.20 11.07
N PHE A 126 0.53 -5.55 9.94
CA PHE A 126 -0.37 -5.73 8.79
C PHE A 126 -0.34 -7.17 8.28
N ILE A 127 0.84 -7.74 8.11
CA ILE A 127 1.01 -9.13 7.67
C ILE A 127 0.35 -10.10 8.65
N ASP A 128 0.55 -9.88 9.95
CA ASP A 128 -0.08 -10.70 10.98
C ASP A 128 -1.61 -10.62 10.90
N CYS A 129 -2.13 -9.44 10.60
CA CYS A 129 -3.57 -9.23 10.37
C CYS A 129 -4.06 -10.05 9.15
N LEU A 130 -3.30 -10.05 8.05
CA LEU A 130 -3.63 -10.87 6.87
C LEU A 130 -3.66 -12.36 7.21
N LYS A 131 -2.68 -12.84 7.96
CA LYS A 131 -2.62 -14.24 8.38
C LYS A 131 -3.81 -14.64 9.25
N GLN A 132 -4.21 -13.77 10.16
CA GLN A 132 -5.41 -14.00 10.98
C GLN A 132 -6.67 -14.04 10.11
N GLY A 133 -6.77 -13.16 9.13
CA GLY A 133 -7.86 -13.16 8.16
C GLY A 133 -7.91 -14.43 7.35
N GLU A 134 -6.77 -14.92 6.90
CA GLU A 134 -6.62 -16.18 6.19
C GLU A 134 -7.10 -17.36 7.05
N MET A 135 -6.69 -17.40 8.31
CA MET A 135 -7.11 -18.47 9.23
C MET A 135 -8.62 -18.46 9.45
N ARG A 136 -9.22 -17.28 9.62
CA ARG A 136 -10.69 -17.15 9.76
C ARG A 136 -11.41 -17.63 8.51
N CYS A 137 -10.91 -17.29 7.34
CA CYS A 137 -11.49 -17.72 6.06
C CYS A 137 -11.47 -19.23 5.91
N LEU A 138 -10.32 -19.85 6.17
CA LEU A 138 -10.15 -21.31 6.11
C LEU A 138 -11.04 -22.02 7.13
N HIS A 139 -11.15 -21.48 8.35
CA HIS A 139 -12.03 -22.01 9.38
C HIS A 139 -13.52 -21.98 8.95
N ASN A 140 -13.96 -20.88 8.38
CA ASN A 140 -15.32 -20.73 7.89
C ASN A 140 -15.63 -21.70 6.73
N GLU A 141 -14.68 -21.95 5.86
CA GLU A 141 -14.84 -22.92 4.75
C GLU A 141 -14.99 -24.34 5.27
N ARG A 142 -14.26 -24.71 6.33
CA ARG A 142 -14.36 -26.04 6.95
C ARG A 142 -15.71 -26.32 7.60
N LYS A 143 -16.46 -25.26 7.96
CA LYS A 143 -17.80 -25.37 8.55
C LYS A 143 -18.90 -25.56 7.51
N LYS A 144 -18.60 -25.34 6.25
CA LYS A 144 -19.53 -25.60 5.15
C LYS A 144 -19.41 -27.08 4.75
#